data_86cddbf20eae2298746c4e9018b1d5ec
#
_entry.id   86cddbf20eae2298746c4e9018b1d5ec
#
_cell.length_a   1.000
_cell.length_b   1.000
_cell.length_c   1.000
_cell.angle_alpha   90.00
_cell.angle_beta   90.00
_cell.angle_gamma   90.00
#
_symmetry.space_group_name_H-M   'P 1'
#
loop_
_entity.id
_entity.type
_entity.pdbx_description
1 polymer ?
#
loop_
_entity_poly.entity_id
_entity_poly.type
_entity_poly.pdbx_seq_one_letter_code
_entity_poly.pdbx_strand_id
1 'polypeptide(L)'
;METVRLDREISQTTVPGGVVVLSERVPSVRSVAVGIWVRSASAHEPRPKMGVSHLLEHMVFKGTERRTAQQIALALESRGGSLDAYTSRDTTAFQARVLDSDLPQALDVLTDLVRNPVLRPSDLELERNVVLEEINTVEDTPDDQVFELAYQTLWPKHSYGYSILGTRDTVSALSTDDLKQLHGRAYFPANCVIAAAGNVTHERLLELLGEQAWLADRETGKGKREAPAAIPVPAAVRGTEARHTKDTAQTHIVFATDSVAYADRRKYALLVLANVFGGGMSSRLFQRIREELGLAYAIYAFTSFYRQVGVTGVYVGTQPKTAVQAEAAIREEYAKLARAGLAGEALAEAKQQTQGQLMLSLESPSARMYRLAGFPVHGEPYQSLDQVLAAVAGLTEEEMATVAAEFFDPARQTVVWLGKE
;
A
#
# COMPACT_ATOMS: atom_id res chain seq x y z
N MET A 1 -28.98 -9.91 -3.04
CA MET A 1 -27.52 -10.17 -2.89
C MET A 1 -27.20 -11.42 -3.72
N GLU A 2 -26.23 -11.30 -4.59
CA GLU A 2 -25.73 -12.43 -5.38
C GLU A 2 -24.34 -12.78 -4.86
N THR A 3 -24.16 -14.03 -4.41
CA THR A 3 -22.86 -14.54 -3.99
C THR A 3 -22.25 -15.32 -5.14
N VAL A 4 -21.05 -14.94 -5.53
CA VAL A 4 -20.26 -15.65 -6.55
C VAL A 4 -19.15 -16.41 -5.85
N ARG A 5 -19.05 -17.71 -6.12
CA ARG A 5 -17.90 -18.52 -5.70
C ARG A 5 -16.77 -18.31 -6.70
N LEU A 6 -15.68 -17.66 -6.24
CA LEU A 6 -14.55 -17.30 -7.09
C LEU A 6 -13.52 -18.44 -7.19
N ASP A 7 -13.40 -19.26 -6.12
CA ASP A 7 -12.50 -20.41 -6.02
C ASP A 7 -13.08 -21.40 -4.99
N ARG A 8 -12.38 -22.53 -4.72
CA ARG A 8 -12.87 -23.60 -3.83
C ARG A 8 -13.31 -23.08 -2.45
N GLU A 9 -12.56 -22.17 -1.85
CA GLU A 9 -12.81 -21.63 -0.50
C GLU A 9 -12.96 -20.09 -0.52
N ILE A 10 -13.11 -19.48 -1.70
CA ILE A 10 -13.18 -18.02 -1.86
C ILE A 10 -14.53 -17.63 -2.46
N SER A 11 -15.20 -16.71 -1.78
CA SER A 11 -16.50 -16.19 -2.19
C SER A 11 -16.50 -14.66 -2.17
N GLN A 12 -17.32 -14.08 -3.04
CA GLN A 12 -17.55 -12.64 -3.12
C GLN A 12 -19.05 -12.37 -3.19
N THR A 13 -19.49 -11.34 -2.46
CA THR A 13 -20.85 -10.79 -2.54
C THR A 13 -20.75 -9.28 -2.73
N THR A 14 -21.51 -8.73 -3.67
CA THR A 14 -21.79 -7.29 -3.73
C THR A 14 -23.20 -7.09 -3.14
N VAL A 15 -23.29 -6.34 -2.05
CA VAL A 15 -24.55 -6.10 -1.37
C VAL A 15 -25.30 -4.91 -1.99
N PRO A 16 -26.64 -4.76 -1.76
CA PRO A 16 -27.43 -3.67 -2.33
C PRO A 16 -26.87 -2.26 -2.05
N GLY A 17 -26.27 -2.05 -0.86
CA GLY A 17 -25.58 -0.80 -0.51
C GLY A 17 -24.23 -0.59 -1.21
N GLY A 18 -23.82 -1.49 -2.10
CA GLY A 18 -22.64 -1.38 -2.95
C GLY A 18 -21.33 -1.82 -2.32
N VAL A 19 -21.30 -2.21 -1.04
CA VAL A 19 -20.07 -2.77 -0.44
C VAL A 19 -19.74 -4.13 -1.07
N VAL A 20 -18.46 -4.34 -1.36
CA VAL A 20 -17.92 -5.61 -1.85
C VAL A 20 -17.35 -6.39 -0.67
N VAL A 21 -17.88 -7.58 -0.44
CA VAL A 21 -17.46 -8.47 0.65
C VAL A 21 -16.79 -9.70 0.07
N LEU A 22 -15.57 -10.00 0.51
CA LEU A 22 -14.83 -11.20 0.11
C LEU A 22 -14.45 -12.02 1.35
N SER A 23 -14.40 -13.33 1.19
CA SER A 23 -13.84 -14.21 2.21
C SER A 23 -13.05 -15.36 1.61
N GLU A 24 -12.02 -15.79 2.34
CA GLU A 24 -11.28 -17.02 2.10
C GLU A 24 -11.31 -17.90 3.35
N ARG A 25 -11.92 -19.07 3.25
CA ARG A 25 -12.00 -20.00 4.36
C ARG A 25 -10.73 -20.82 4.47
N VAL A 26 -10.08 -20.77 5.66
CA VAL A 26 -8.89 -21.56 6.02
C VAL A 26 -9.20 -22.34 7.30
N PRO A 27 -9.82 -23.53 7.21
CA PRO A 27 -10.34 -24.25 8.37
C PRO A 27 -9.25 -24.84 9.28
N SER A 28 -8.01 -24.89 8.83
CA SER A 28 -6.87 -25.43 9.58
C SER A 28 -6.32 -24.48 10.65
N VAL A 29 -6.74 -23.21 10.65
CA VAL A 29 -6.31 -22.21 11.65
C VAL A 29 -7.43 -21.89 12.64
N ARG A 30 -7.07 -21.35 13.82
CA ARG A 30 -8.02 -20.89 14.84
C ARG A 30 -8.10 -19.36 14.89
N SER A 31 -7.71 -18.69 13.82
CA SER A 31 -7.71 -17.24 13.73
C SER A 31 -8.42 -16.76 12.48
N VAL A 32 -8.87 -15.50 12.52
CA VAL A 32 -9.42 -14.75 11.38
C VAL A 32 -8.74 -13.40 11.33
N ALA A 33 -8.32 -13.00 10.12
CA ALA A 33 -8.01 -11.62 9.80
C ALA A 33 -9.19 -11.03 9.03
N VAL A 34 -9.62 -9.84 9.41
CA VAL A 34 -10.71 -9.11 8.77
C VAL A 34 -10.35 -7.64 8.63
N GLY A 35 -10.70 -7.01 7.51
CA GLY A 35 -10.41 -5.59 7.28
C GLY A 35 -11.48 -4.90 6.45
N ILE A 36 -11.51 -3.57 6.58
CA ILE A 36 -12.35 -2.63 5.86
C ILE A 36 -11.44 -1.65 5.14
N TRP A 37 -11.50 -1.60 3.82
CA TRP A 37 -10.75 -0.66 2.97
C TRP A 37 -11.68 0.41 2.45
N VAL A 38 -11.36 1.66 2.71
CA VAL A 38 -12.01 2.83 2.12
C VAL A 38 -11.24 3.23 0.86
N ARG A 39 -11.88 3.28 -0.30
CA ARG A 39 -11.26 3.63 -1.59
C ARG A 39 -11.03 5.13 -1.74
N SER A 40 -10.48 5.75 -0.72
CA SER A 40 -10.14 7.17 -0.67
C SER A 40 -9.02 7.37 0.35
N ALA A 41 -7.94 8.01 -0.07
CA ALA A 41 -6.81 8.33 0.79
C ALA A 41 -6.01 9.50 0.20
N SER A 42 -4.70 9.58 0.49
CA SER A 42 -3.88 10.76 0.21
C SER A 42 -3.89 11.20 -1.26
N ALA A 43 -3.99 10.27 -2.22
CA ALA A 43 -4.08 10.62 -3.63
C ALA A 43 -5.38 11.36 -4.03
N HIS A 44 -6.42 11.29 -3.19
CA HIS A 44 -7.70 11.99 -3.40
C HIS A 44 -7.76 13.36 -2.72
N GLU A 45 -6.69 13.77 -2.07
CA GLU A 45 -6.62 15.01 -1.31
C GLU A 45 -6.26 16.21 -2.19
N PRO A 46 -6.95 17.35 -2.05
CA PRO A 46 -6.47 18.57 -2.64
C PRO A 46 -5.24 19.07 -1.86
N ARG A 47 -4.28 19.67 -2.57
CA ARG A 47 -3.00 20.11 -1.99
C ARG A 47 -3.12 20.90 -0.67
N PRO A 48 -4.08 21.83 -0.48
CA PRO A 48 -4.22 22.53 0.81
C PRO A 48 -4.70 21.67 1.97
N LYS A 49 -5.15 20.44 1.72
CA LYS A 49 -5.67 19.50 2.72
C LYS A 49 -4.84 18.22 2.79
N MET A 50 -3.59 18.26 2.33
CA MET A 50 -2.67 17.11 2.47
C MET A 50 -2.60 16.65 3.92
N GLY A 51 -2.64 15.33 4.12
CA GLY A 51 -2.61 14.68 5.44
C GLY A 51 -3.98 14.51 6.09
N VAL A 52 -5.08 14.98 5.47
CA VAL A 52 -6.42 14.87 6.08
C VAL A 52 -6.87 13.41 6.21
N SER A 53 -6.50 12.52 5.29
CA SER A 53 -6.85 11.08 5.37
C SER A 53 -6.09 10.40 6.50
N HIS A 54 -4.81 10.69 6.65
CA HIS A 54 -3.97 10.15 7.72
C HIS A 54 -4.44 10.66 9.09
N LEU A 55 -4.68 11.95 9.23
CA LEU A 55 -5.20 12.50 10.48
C LEU A 55 -6.60 11.95 10.81
N LEU A 56 -7.46 11.71 9.82
CA LEU A 56 -8.75 11.06 10.04
C LEU A 56 -8.58 9.61 10.52
N GLU A 57 -7.61 8.87 9.98
CA GLU A 57 -7.27 7.53 10.46
C GLU A 57 -6.95 7.54 11.96
N HIS A 58 -6.09 8.45 12.44
CA HIS A 58 -5.81 8.64 13.87
C HIS A 58 -7.07 8.94 14.67
N MET A 59 -7.86 9.86 14.16
CA MET A 59 -9.03 10.39 14.86
C MET A 59 -10.16 9.39 15.05
N VAL A 60 -10.31 8.38 14.18
CA VAL A 60 -11.37 7.36 14.37
C VAL A 60 -11.09 6.48 15.60
N PHE A 61 -9.84 6.34 16.02
CA PHE A 61 -9.46 5.61 17.23
C PHE A 61 -9.69 6.39 18.53
N LYS A 62 -10.00 7.69 18.46
CA LYS A 62 -10.21 8.53 19.67
C LYS A 62 -11.58 8.36 20.30
N GLY A 63 -12.44 7.59 19.69
CA GLY A 63 -13.73 7.15 20.27
C GLY A 63 -14.89 7.25 19.31
N THR A 64 -15.92 6.51 19.68
CA THR A 64 -17.23 6.51 19.06
C THR A 64 -18.28 6.98 20.08
N GLU A 65 -19.55 7.02 19.68
CA GLU A 65 -20.63 7.26 20.66
C GLU A 65 -20.74 6.11 21.70
N ARG A 66 -20.26 4.91 21.32
CA ARG A 66 -20.39 3.70 22.17
C ARG A 66 -19.12 3.36 22.95
N ARG A 67 -17.95 3.85 22.50
CA ARG A 67 -16.64 3.45 23.04
C ARG A 67 -15.69 4.62 23.20
N THR A 68 -14.97 4.63 24.31
CA THR A 68 -13.78 5.48 24.45
C THR A 68 -12.59 4.87 23.69
N ALA A 69 -11.53 5.66 23.46
CA ALA A 69 -10.29 5.16 22.85
C ALA A 69 -9.71 3.93 23.58
N GLN A 70 -9.69 3.97 24.93
CA GLN A 70 -9.24 2.85 25.75
C GLN A 70 -10.11 1.60 25.55
N GLN A 71 -11.43 1.76 25.47
CA GLN A 71 -12.35 0.63 25.23
C GLN A 71 -12.20 0.05 23.83
N ILE A 72 -11.87 0.87 22.82
CA ILE A 72 -11.54 0.39 21.46
C ILE A 72 -10.31 -0.50 21.51
N ALA A 73 -9.22 -0.04 22.11
CA ALA A 73 -7.97 -0.80 22.21
C ALA A 73 -8.17 -2.11 23.00
N LEU A 74 -8.75 -2.02 24.19
CA LEU A 74 -8.95 -3.19 25.07
C LEU A 74 -9.92 -4.22 24.50
N ALA A 75 -10.83 -3.83 23.61
CA ALA A 75 -11.85 -4.73 23.07
C ALA A 75 -11.27 -5.98 22.40
N LEU A 76 -10.13 -5.85 21.74
CA LEU A 76 -9.45 -6.96 21.05
C LEU A 76 -8.15 -7.37 21.74
N GLU A 77 -7.35 -6.43 22.23
CA GLU A 77 -6.07 -6.71 22.87
C GLU A 77 -6.22 -7.58 24.14
N SER A 78 -7.26 -7.36 24.94
CA SER A 78 -7.53 -8.17 26.14
C SER A 78 -7.80 -9.65 25.84
N ARG A 79 -8.04 -10.00 24.55
CA ARG A 79 -8.27 -11.36 24.06
C ARG A 79 -7.12 -11.88 23.21
N GLY A 80 -6.00 -11.13 23.14
CA GLY A 80 -4.83 -11.46 22.33
C GLY A 80 -4.98 -11.15 20.85
N GLY A 81 -6.02 -10.37 20.46
CA GLY A 81 -6.20 -9.85 19.11
C GLY A 81 -5.41 -8.56 18.88
N SER A 82 -5.29 -8.14 17.62
CA SER A 82 -4.77 -6.83 17.24
C SER A 82 -5.79 -6.03 16.45
N LEU A 83 -5.67 -4.71 16.53
CA LEU A 83 -6.43 -3.73 15.77
C LEU A 83 -5.44 -2.72 15.21
N ASP A 84 -5.38 -2.61 13.89
CA ASP A 84 -4.41 -1.80 13.18
C ASP A 84 -5.10 -1.00 12.06
N ALA A 85 -4.45 0.09 11.62
CA ALA A 85 -4.87 0.84 10.44
C ALA A 85 -3.65 1.34 9.67
N TYR A 86 -3.86 1.71 8.43
CA TYR A 86 -2.88 2.44 7.64
C TYR A 86 -3.55 3.27 6.55
N THR A 87 -2.93 4.39 6.23
CA THR A 87 -3.26 5.20 5.06
C THR A 87 -2.18 5.03 4.01
N SER A 88 -2.60 4.61 2.81
CA SER A 88 -1.77 4.57 1.62
C SER A 88 -2.11 5.73 0.67
N ARG A 89 -1.64 5.65 -0.58
CA ARG A 89 -2.02 6.65 -1.59
C ARG A 89 -3.46 6.46 -2.07
N ASP A 90 -3.89 5.23 -2.30
CA ASP A 90 -5.22 4.93 -2.86
C ASP A 90 -6.28 4.62 -1.81
N THR A 91 -5.89 4.11 -0.64
CA THR A 91 -6.83 3.58 0.35
C THR A 91 -6.40 3.86 1.77
N THR A 92 -7.40 4.02 2.65
CA THR A 92 -7.25 3.89 4.10
C THR A 92 -7.85 2.56 4.53
N ALA A 93 -7.14 1.77 5.31
CA ALA A 93 -7.55 0.45 5.76
C ALA A 93 -7.59 0.35 7.27
N PHE A 94 -8.58 -0.36 7.77
CA PHE A 94 -8.77 -0.70 9.18
C PHE A 94 -8.90 -2.21 9.29
N GLN A 95 -8.13 -2.85 10.16
CA GLN A 95 -8.03 -4.29 10.18
C GLN A 95 -7.89 -4.84 11.59
N ALA A 96 -8.35 -6.06 11.77
CA ALA A 96 -8.18 -6.82 13.00
C ALA A 96 -7.72 -8.24 12.71
N ARG A 97 -6.93 -8.80 13.61
CA ARG A 97 -6.59 -10.21 13.65
C ARG A 97 -6.97 -10.77 15.01
N VAL A 98 -7.84 -11.77 15.04
CA VAL A 98 -8.43 -12.31 16.26
C VAL A 98 -8.55 -13.83 16.19
N LEU A 99 -8.91 -14.47 17.31
CA LEU A 99 -9.41 -15.84 17.27
C LEU A 99 -10.75 -15.90 16.52
N ASP A 100 -11.04 -17.04 15.93
CA ASP A 100 -12.29 -17.27 15.19
C ASP A 100 -13.57 -17.02 16.05
N SER A 101 -13.48 -17.31 17.35
CA SER A 101 -14.54 -17.04 18.33
C SER A 101 -14.80 -15.54 18.56
N ASP A 102 -13.80 -14.68 18.34
CA ASP A 102 -13.86 -13.25 18.61
C ASP A 102 -14.17 -12.40 17.38
N LEU A 103 -14.41 -13.03 16.22
CA LEU A 103 -14.78 -12.34 14.98
C LEU A 103 -16.01 -11.43 15.12
N PRO A 104 -17.10 -11.83 15.84
CA PRO A 104 -18.25 -10.94 16.05
C PRO A 104 -17.85 -9.61 16.72
N GLN A 105 -17.00 -9.67 17.74
CA GLN A 105 -16.52 -8.48 18.43
C GLN A 105 -15.59 -7.64 17.55
N ALA A 106 -14.69 -8.28 16.80
CA ALA A 106 -13.80 -7.58 15.88
C ALA A 106 -14.60 -6.77 14.84
N LEU A 107 -15.62 -7.37 14.24
CA LEU A 107 -16.49 -6.69 13.27
C LEU A 107 -17.30 -5.56 13.91
N ASP A 108 -17.78 -5.75 15.13
CA ASP A 108 -18.52 -4.69 15.86
C ASP A 108 -17.62 -3.49 16.16
N VAL A 109 -16.38 -3.73 16.59
CA VAL A 109 -15.38 -2.65 16.84
C VAL A 109 -14.98 -1.95 15.54
N LEU A 110 -14.58 -2.71 14.50
CA LEU A 110 -14.20 -2.16 13.22
C LEU A 110 -15.32 -1.34 12.57
N THR A 111 -16.55 -1.85 12.61
CA THR A 111 -17.70 -1.14 12.07
C THR A 111 -17.96 0.16 12.82
N ASP A 112 -17.90 0.12 14.14
CA ASP A 112 -18.18 1.26 14.99
C ASP A 112 -17.16 2.38 14.76
N LEU A 113 -15.87 2.06 14.78
CA LEU A 113 -14.82 3.06 14.55
C LEU A 113 -14.83 3.64 13.13
N VAL A 114 -15.10 2.82 12.10
CA VAL A 114 -15.12 3.29 10.70
C VAL A 114 -16.36 4.15 10.42
N ARG A 115 -17.51 3.81 11.01
CA ARG A 115 -18.78 4.46 10.65
C ARG A 115 -19.25 5.55 11.61
N ASN A 116 -18.84 5.49 12.87
CA ASN A 116 -19.42 6.32 13.94
C ASN A 116 -18.35 7.07 14.77
N PRO A 117 -17.23 7.54 14.21
CA PRO A 117 -16.24 8.28 14.98
C PRO A 117 -16.84 9.62 15.45
N VAL A 118 -16.51 10.04 16.68
CA VAL A 118 -17.05 11.31 17.23
C VAL A 118 -16.32 12.54 16.77
N LEU A 119 -15.05 12.43 16.38
CA LEU A 119 -14.20 13.51 15.85
C LEU A 119 -14.27 14.79 16.70
N ARG A 120 -13.93 14.70 18.01
CA ARG A 120 -14.01 15.83 18.93
C ARG A 120 -12.89 16.85 18.64
N PRO A 121 -13.15 18.17 18.77
CA PRO A 121 -12.10 19.18 18.63
C PRO A 121 -10.92 19.00 19.60
N SER A 122 -11.21 18.59 20.85
CA SER A 122 -10.16 18.32 21.85
C SER A 122 -9.23 17.18 21.45
N ASP A 123 -9.76 16.13 20.82
CA ASP A 123 -8.95 15.01 20.36
C ASP A 123 -8.10 15.41 19.15
N LEU A 124 -8.65 16.26 18.27
CA LEU A 124 -7.92 16.79 17.12
C LEU A 124 -6.67 17.58 17.53
N GLU A 125 -6.77 18.42 18.58
CA GLU A 125 -5.62 19.18 19.08
C GLU A 125 -4.49 18.25 19.57
N LEU A 126 -4.85 17.14 20.24
CA LEU A 126 -3.88 16.16 20.70
C LEU A 126 -3.25 15.39 19.54
N GLU A 127 -4.11 14.87 18.62
CA GLU A 127 -3.63 14.06 17.50
C GLU A 127 -2.85 14.87 16.45
N ARG A 128 -3.18 16.14 16.28
CA ARG A 128 -2.35 17.05 15.46
C ARG A 128 -0.90 17.06 15.93
N ASN A 129 -0.68 17.15 17.27
CA ASN A 129 0.68 17.11 17.81
C ASN A 129 1.35 15.75 17.56
N VAL A 130 0.62 14.64 17.66
CA VAL A 130 1.15 13.30 17.34
C VAL A 130 1.59 13.24 15.88
N VAL A 131 0.74 13.66 14.93
CA VAL A 131 1.09 13.66 13.50
C VAL A 131 2.24 14.62 13.19
N LEU A 132 2.34 15.77 13.88
CA LEU A 132 3.50 16.66 13.74
C LEU A 132 4.80 16.01 14.24
N GLU A 133 4.74 15.20 15.30
CA GLU A 133 5.89 14.40 15.75
C GLU A 133 6.25 13.27 14.79
N GLU A 134 5.27 12.67 14.12
CA GLU A 134 5.54 11.68 13.05
C GLU A 134 6.24 12.35 11.85
N ILE A 135 5.81 13.56 11.47
CA ILE A 135 6.52 14.35 10.45
C ILE A 135 7.98 14.61 10.88
N ASN A 136 8.20 14.98 12.15
CA ASN A 136 9.54 15.15 12.70
C ASN A 136 10.35 13.83 12.58
N THR A 137 9.73 12.72 12.94
CA THR A 137 10.37 11.39 12.89
C THR A 137 10.81 11.04 11.46
N VAL A 138 9.94 11.25 10.46
CA VAL A 138 10.30 11.05 9.04
C VAL A 138 11.41 12.01 8.61
N GLU A 139 11.33 13.28 9.01
CA GLU A 139 12.39 14.24 8.71
C GLU A 139 13.72 13.84 9.37
N ASP A 140 13.72 13.25 10.55
CA ASP A 140 14.91 12.79 11.28
C ASP A 140 15.41 11.41 10.86
N THR A 141 14.64 10.69 10.03
CA THR A 141 14.96 9.36 9.50
C THR A 141 15.32 9.46 8.00
N PRO A 142 16.60 9.61 7.65
CA PRO A 142 17.00 9.93 6.26
C PRO A 142 16.60 8.88 5.22
N ASP A 143 16.53 7.61 5.59
CA ASP A 143 16.10 6.52 4.73
C ASP A 143 14.59 6.56 4.43
N ASP A 144 13.75 7.12 5.32
CA ASP A 144 12.34 7.40 5.04
C ASP A 144 12.18 8.72 4.26
N GLN A 145 12.89 9.77 4.69
CA GLN A 145 12.81 11.09 4.10
C GLN A 145 13.20 11.10 2.61
N VAL A 146 14.20 10.31 2.21
CA VAL A 146 14.63 10.26 0.80
C VAL A 146 13.54 9.71 -0.12
N PHE A 147 12.67 8.82 0.36
CA PHE A 147 11.52 8.34 -0.41
C PHE A 147 10.47 9.44 -0.60
N GLU A 148 10.15 10.20 0.45
CA GLU A 148 9.24 11.35 0.32
C GLU A 148 9.74 12.35 -0.73
N LEU A 149 11.04 12.69 -0.69
CA LEU A 149 11.68 13.56 -1.66
C LEU A 149 11.67 12.97 -3.08
N ALA A 150 11.85 11.65 -3.22
CA ALA A 150 11.81 10.96 -4.50
C ALA A 150 10.41 11.01 -5.13
N TYR A 151 9.35 10.75 -4.35
CA TYR A 151 7.98 10.85 -4.83
C TYR A 151 7.60 12.29 -5.21
N GLN A 152 8.01 13.29 -4.40
CA GLN A 152 7.80 14.70 -4.71
C GLN A 152 8.53 15.15 -5.98
N THR A 153 9.74 14.64 -6.20
CA THR A 153 10.53 14.93 -7.42
C THR A 153 9.92 14.26 -8.64
N LEU A 154 9.45 13.02 -8.49
CA LEU A 154 8.84 12.25 -9.59
C LEU A 154 7.49 12.82 -10.01
N TRP A 155 6.66 13.27 -9.05
CA TRP A 155 5.31 13.80 -9.30
C TRP A 155 5.05 15.16 -8.58
N PRO A 156 5.78 16.23 -8.91
CA PRO A 156 5.80 17.46 -8.10
C PRO A 156 4.48 18.22 -8.04
N LYS A 157 3.57 17.97 -9.00
CA LYS A 157 2.28 18.66 -9.12
C LYS A 157 1.08 17.74 -9.00
N HIS A 158 1.30 16.50 -8.55
CA HIS A 158 0.27 15.49 -8.48
C HIS A 158 0.17 14.88 -7.08
N SER A 159 -1.03 14.50 -6.68
CA SER A 159 -1.28 13.94 -5.34
C SER A 159 -0.52 12.64 -5.05
N TYR A 160 -0.15 11.86 -6.04
CA TYR A 160 0.75 10.71 -5.83
C TYR A 160 2.17 11.12 -5.36
N GLY A 161 2.59 12.35 -5.63
CA GLY A 161 3.86 12.89 -5.12
C GLY A 161 3.74 13.62 -3.77
N TYR A 162 2.53 13.79 -3.25
CA TYR A 162 2.34 14.44 -1.95
C TYR A 162 2.70 13.50 -0.79
N SER A 163 3.15 14.05 0.33
CA SER A 163 3.33 13.28 1.56
C SER A 163 1.98 12.78 2.07
N ILE A 164 1.93 11.51 2.49
CA ILE A 164 0.73 10.92 3.11
C ILE A 164 0.44 11.59 4.45
N LEU A 165 1.49 11.96 5.21
CA LEU A 165 1.37 12.67 6.48
C LEU A 165 0.91 14.13 6.32
N GLY A 166 0.98 14.68 5.10
CA GLY A 166 0.83 16.09 4.85
C GLY A 166 2.12 16.89 5.13
N THR A 167 1.98 18.19 5.34
CA THR A 167 3.05 19.08 5.78
C THR A 167 2.68 19.72 7.11
N ARG A 168 3.67 20.28 7.82
CA ARG A 168 3.41 21.02 9.08
C ARG A 168 2.31 22.08 8.91
N ASP A 169 2.36 22.82 7.79
CA ASP A 169 1.37 23.88 7.50
C ASP A 169 -0.02 23.31 7.24
N THR A 170 -0.11 22.27 6.40
CA THR A 170 -1.42 21.68 6.08
C THR A 170 -2.05 21.00 7.28
N VAL A 171 -1.28 20.18 8.04
CA VAL A 171 -1.78 19.48 9.24
C VAL A 171 -2.20 20.47 10.31
N SER A 172 -1.44 21.58 10.51
CA SER A 172 -1.79 22.62 11.48
C SER A 172 -3.08 23.37 11.11
N ALA A 173 -3.41 23.46 9.81
CA ALA A 173 -4.60 24.14 9.31
C ALA A 173 -5.85 23.26 9.22
N LEU A 174 -5.72 21.93 9.39
CA LEU A 174 -6.87 21.02 9.34
C LEU A 174 -7.84 21.27 10.51
N SER A 175 -9.12 21.19 10.22
CA SER A 175 -10.20 21.35 11.19
C SER A 175 -11.04 20.08 11.34
N THR A 176 -11.83 19.98 12.40
CA THR A 176 -12.81 18.89 12.56
C THR A 176 -13.85 18.84 11.42
N ASP A 177 -14.16 19.99 10.83
CA ASP A 177 -15.10 20.06 9.69
C ASP A 177 -14.48 19.46 8.42
N ASP A 178 -13.17 19.62 8.20
CA ASP A 178 -12.47 18.95 7.11
C ASP A 178 -12.52 17.43 7.27
N LEU A 179 -12.29 16.93 8.49
CA LEU A 179 -12.36 15.50 8.81
C LEU A 179 -13.79 14.95 8.62
N LYS A 180 -14.80 15.66 9.14
CA LYS A 180 -16.21 15.29 8.96
C LYS A 180 -16.63 15.31 7.50
N GLN A 181 -16.16 16.29 6.72
CA GLN A 181 -16.43 16.37 5.30
C GLN A 181 -15.81 15.17 4.54
N LEU A 182 -14.54 14.83 4.83
CA LEU A 182 -13.90 13.66 4.25
C LEU A 182 -14.62 12.38 4.65
N HIS A 183 -14.89 12.18 5.95
CA HIS A 183 -15.61 11.01 6.46
C HIS A 183 -16.98 10.87 5.77
N GLY A 184 -17.77 11.95 5.73
CA GLY A 184 -19.09 11.95 5.11
C GLY A 184 -19.11 11.64 3.62
N ARG A 185 -18.05 12.05 2.87
CA ARG A 185 -17.98 11.81 1.41
C ARG A 185 -17.30 10.49 1.03
N ALA A 186 -16.46 9.88 1.90
CA ALA A 186 -15.64 8.73 1.54
C ALA A 186 -16.00 7.45 2.31
N TYR A 187 -16.44 7.54 3.56
CA TYR A 187 -16.68 6.40 4.45
C TYR A 187 -18.13 5.89 4.37
N PHE A 188 -18.54 5.47 3.18
CA PHE A 188 -19.88 4.91 2.94
C PHE A 188 -19.78 3.54 2.24
N PRO A 189 -20.79 2.66 2.38
CA PRO A 189 -20.70 1.26 1.96
C PRO A 189 -20.20 1.04 0.54
N ALA A 190 -20.73 1.73 -0.47
CA ALA A 190 -20.34 1.53 -1.87
C ALA A 190 -18.88 1.92 -2.16
N ASN A 191 -18.25 2.72 -1.30
CA ASN A 191 -16.83 3.09 -1.41
C ASN A 191 -15.92 2.17 -0.56
N CYS A 192 -16.48 1.15 0.09
CA CYS A 192 -15.74 0.24 0.95
C CYS A 192 -15.63 -1.16 0.35
N VAL A 193 -14.53 -1.83 0.69
CA VAL A 193 -14.31 -3.27 0.49
C VAL A 193 -14.12 -3.88 1.86
N ILE A 194 -14.76 -5.02 2.10
CA ILE A 194 -14.56 -5.81 3.31
C ILE A 194 -13.98 -7.16 2.91
N ALA A 195 -12.87 -7.55 3.50
CA ALA A 195 -12.26 -8.86 3.24
C ALA A 195 -11.95 -9.57 4.55
N ALA A 196 -12.14 -10.88 4.57
CA ALA A 196 -11.76 -11.73 5.69
C ALA A 196 -11.08 -13.00 5.19
N ALA A 197 -10.09 -13.49 5.94
CA ALA A 197 -9.49 -14.79 5.69
C ALA A 197 -9.18 -15.50 7.00
N GLY A 198 -9.35 -16.83 7.02
CA GLY A 198 -9.15 -17.65 8.20
C GLY A 198 -10.28 -18.63 8.44
N ASN A 199 -10.51 -19.02 9.70
CA ASN A 199 -11.59 -19.93 10.04
C ASN A 199 -12.95 -19.22 10.10
N VAL A 200 -13.44 -18.80 8.96
CA VAL A 200 -14.73 -18.12 8.79
C VAL A 200 -15.38 -18.60 7.49
N THR A 201 -16.69 -18.86 7.52
CA THR A 201 -17.48 -19.07 6.31
C THR A 201 -18.01 -17.76 5.76
N HIS A 202 -18.27 -17.69 4.45
CA HIS A 202 -18.80 -16.48 3.82
C HIS A 202 -20.17 -16.10 4.37
N GLU A 203 -21.02 -17.08 4.61
CA GLU A 203 -22.36 -16.91 5.18
C GLU A 203 -22.28 -16.30 6.58
N ARG A 204 -21.36 -16.80 7.43
CA ARG A 204 -21.17 -16.26 8.78
C ARG A 204 -20.67 -14.81 8.75
N LEU A 205 -19.75 -14.50 7.81
CA LEU A 205 -19.31 -13.12 7.63
C LEU A 205 -20.45 -12.20 7.21
N LEU A 206 -21.28 -12.61 6.26
CA LEU A 206 -22.45 -11.82 5.80
C LEU A 206 -23.48 -11.65 6.92
N GLU A 207 -23.78 -12.69 7.70
CA GLU A 207 -24.67 -12.61 8.84
C GLU A 207 -24.23 -11.53 9.84
N LEU A 208 -22.95 -11.59 10.26
CA LEU A 208 -22.37 -10.60 11.19
C LEU A 208 -22.37 -9.17 10.63
N LEU A 209 -22.07 -9.02 9.33
CA LEU A 209 -22.15 -7.71 8.66
C LEU A 209 -23.61 -7.20 8.57
N GLY A 210 -24.58 -8.09 8.46
CA GLY A 210 -26.01 -7.76 8.52
C GLY A 210 -26.40 -7.19 9.88
N GLU A 211 -25.94 -7.80 10.96
CA GLU A 211 -26.14 -7.30 12.33
C GLU A 211 -25.56 -5.89 12.52
N GLN A 212 -24.46 -5.59 11.83
CA GLN A 212 -23.76 -4.28 11.84
C GLN A 212 -24.32 -3.29 10.80
N ALA A 213 -25.45 -3.58 10.18
CA ALA A 213 -26.13 -2.74 9.18
C ALA A 213 -25.29 -2.39 7.93
N TRP A 214 -24.26 -3.20 7.57
CA TRP A 214 -23.53 -3.05 6.31
C TRP A 214 -24.32 -3.50 5.09
N LEU A 215 -25.25 -4.43 5.28
CA LEU A 215 -26.05 -5.03 4.20
C LEU A 215 -27.35 -4.27 3.91
N ALA A 216 -27.72 -3.34 4.79
CA ALA A 216 -28.92 -2.54 4.61
C ALA A 216 -28.69 -1.45 3.57
N ASP A 217 -29.60 -1.34 2.63
CA ASP A 217 -29.71 -0.19 1.74
C ASP A 217 -30.23 1.02 2.54
N ARG A 218 -29.34 1.71 3.22
CA ARG A 218 -29.66 2.98 3.89
C ARG A 218 -29.44 4.14 2.93
N GLU A 219 -30.14 4.16 1.82
CA GLU A 219 -30.46 5.41 1.14
C GLU A 219 -31.42 6.25 2.02
N THR A 220 -30.92 6.71 3.15
CA THR A 220 -31.66 7.71 3.94
C THR A 220 -31.51 9.06 3.26
N GLY A 221 -32.37 9.35 2.26
CA GLY A 221 -32.80 10.70 1.91
C GLY A 221 -31.78 11.74 1.40
N LYS A 222 -30.52 11.41 1.27
CA LYS A 222 -29.47 12.27 0.66
C LYS A 222 -28.94 11.54 -0.56
N GLY A 223 -29.12 12.12 -1.73
CA GLY A 223 -28.86 11.59 -3.06
C GLY A 223 -27.68 10.62 -3.20
N LYS A 224 -27.69 9.79 -4.25
CA LYS A 224 -26.63 8.79 -4.50
C LYS A 224 -25.25 9.41 -4.23
N ARG A 225 -24.56 8.89 -3.22
CA ARG A 225 -23.17 9.27 -2.97
C ARG A 225 -22.34 8.68 -4.11
N GLU A 226 -21.75 9.53 -4.90
CA GLU A 226 -20.84 9.10 -5.95
C GLU A 226 -19.49 8.72 -5.32
N ALA A 227 -18.89 7.67 -5.86
CA ALA A 227 -17.51 7.34 -5.53
C ALA A 227 -16.60 8.55 -5.77
N PRO A 228 -15.51 8.71 -5.02
CA PRO A 228 -14.55 9.79 -5.28
C PRO A 228 -14.16 9.85 -6.75
N ALA A 229 -14.03 11.05 -7.28
CA ALA A 229 -13.65 11.25 -8.68
C ALA A 229 -12.35 10.48 -9.01
N ALA A 230 -12.29 9.97 -10.23
CA ALA A 230 -11.07 9.28 -10.69
C ALA A 230 -9.88 10.26 -10.63
N ILE A 231 -8.78 9.78 -10.04
CA ILE A 231 -7.52 10.53 -9.98
C ILE A 231 -6.94 10.52 -11.40
N PRO A 232 -6.52 11.68 -11.95
CA PRO A 232 -5.83 11.69 -13.25
C PRO A 232 -4.54 10.86 -13.20
N VAL A 233 -4.12 10.33 -14.35
CA VAL A 233 -2.79 9.69 -14.45
C VAL A 233 -1.71 10.77 -14.31
N PRO A 234 -0.76 10.64 -13.38
CA PRO A 234 0.27 11.66 -13.20
C PRO A 234 1.27 11.68 -14.35
N ALA A 235 1.69 12.87 -14.76
CA ALA A 235 2.85 13.04 -15.62
C ALA A 235 4.11 12.99 -14.74
N ALA A 236 4.93 11.96 -14.92
CA ALA A 236 6.17 11.81 -14.18
C ALA A 236 7.30 12.69 -14.76
N VAL A 237 8.09 13.27 -13.88
CA VAL A 237 9.37 13.89 -14.23
C VAL A 237 10.43 12.79 -14.23
N ARG A 238 11.01 12.53 -15.38
CA ARG A 238 12.01 11.45 -15.60
C ARG A 238 13.38 12.00 -15.90
N GLY A 239 14.42 11.22 -15.61
CA GLY A 239 15.78 11.57 -15.97
C GLY A 239 16.32 12.81 -15.23
N THR A 240 15.75 13.13 -14.08
CA THR A 240 16.14 14.27 -13.26
C THR A 240 16.99 13.82 -12.08
N GLU A 241 17.92 14.68 -11.67
CA GLU A 241 18.69 14.49 -10.44
C GLU A 241 18.37 15.63 -9.47
N ALA A 242 18.14 15.27 -8.20
CA ALA A 242 17.94 16.22 -7.11
C ALA A 242 18.85 15.84 -5.94
N ARG A 243 19.55 16.82 -5.38
CA ARG A 243 20.45 16.65 -4.23
C ARG A 243 19.97 17.50 -3.07
N HIS A 244 19.81 16.85 -1.92
CA HIS A 244 19.41 17.48 -0.67
C HIS A 244 20.53 17.29 0.35
N THR A 245 21.12 18.39 0.79
CA THR A 245 22.20 18.37 1.79
C THR A 245 21.61 18.23 3.20
N LYS A 246 22.08 17.20 3.91
CA LYS A 246 21.72 16.95 5.30
C LYS A 246 22.91 16.34 6.03
N ASP A 247 23.11 16.69 7.29
CA ASP A 247 24.15 16.10 8.16
C ASP A 247 23.71 14.69 8.63
N THR A 248 24.06 13.69 7.84
CA THR A 248 23.75 12.28 8.08
C THR A 248 25.02 11.44 8.09
N ALA A 249 24.99 10.30 8.75
CA ALA A 249 26.11 9.34 8.77
C ALA A 249 26.32 8.66 7.40
N GLN A 250 25.25 8.48 6.63
CA GLN A 250 25.24 7.89 5.30
C GLN A 250 24.66 8.87 4.29
N THR A 251 24.97 8.68 3.02
CA THR A 251 24.23 9.27 1.90
C THR A 251 23.22 8.25 1.43
N HIS A 252 21.95 8.67 1.36
CA HIS A 252 20.81 7.88 0.92
C HIS A 252 20.46 8.28 -0.51
N ILE A 253 20.38 7.31 -1.41
CA ILE A 253 20.10 7.58 -2.82
C ILE A 253 18.90 6.72 -3.23
N VAL A 254 17.90 7.34 -3.84
CA VAL A 254 16.77 6.67 -4.46
C VAL A 254 16.78 6.92 -5.95
N PHE A 255 16.79 5.85 -6.71
CA PHE A 255 16.45 5.83 -8.12
C PHE A 255 14.98 5.49 -8.24
N ALA A 256 14.18 6.29 -8.91
CA ALA A 256 12.76 6.04 -9.08
C ALA A 256 12.28 6.40 -10.48
N THR A 257 11.37 5.62 -11.01
CA THR A 257 10.63 5.97 -12.23
C THR A 257 9.17 5.54 -12.07
N ASP A 258 8.27 6.24 -12.76
CA ASP A 258 6.89 5.79 -12.90
C ASP A 258 6.84 4.44 -13.62
N SER A 259 5.90 3.61 -13.22
CA SER A 259 5.68 2.30 -13.81
C SER A 259 4.19 2.06 -14.10
N VAL A 260 3.83 0.84 -14.40
CA VAL A 260 2.47 0.48 -14.79
C VAL A 260 1.49 0.55 -13.62
N ALA A 261 0.22 0.80 -13.92
CA ALA A 261 -0.88 0.72 -12.95
C ALA A 261 -1.13 -0.73 -12.51
N TYR A 262 -1.83 -0.90 -11.39
CA TYR A 262 -2.17 -2.22 -10.83
C TYR A 262 -2.90 -3.14 -11.82
N ALA A 263 -3.73 -2.59 -12.69
CA ALA A 263 -4.50 -3.33 -13.71
C ALA A 263 -3.65 -3.87 -14.88
N ASP A 264 -2.47 -3.30 -15.13
CA ASP A 264 -1.62 -3.65 -16.27
C ASP A 264 -0.91 -4.98 -16.05
N ARG A 265 -1.02 -5.90 -17.00
CA ARG A 265 -0.40 -7.23 -16.92
C ARG A 265 1.14 -7.19 -16.90
N ARG A 266 1.77 -6.14 -17.43
CA ARG A 266 3.23 -5.96 -17.38
C ARG A 266 3.77 -5.86 -15.94
N LYS A 267 2.90 -5.66 -14.95
CA LYS A 267 3.28 -5.72 -13.53
C LYS A 267 3.98 -7.04 -13.15
N TYR A 268 3.60 -8.15 -13.76
CA TYR A 268 4.23 -9.45 -13.46
C TYR A 268 5.68 -9.51 -13.96
N ALA A 269 5.95 -8.97 -15.16
CA ALA A 269 7.31 -8.83 -15.66
C ALA A 269 8.15 -7.88 -14.79
N LEU A 270 7.55 -6.75 -14.37
CA LEU A 270 8.21 -5.80 -13.45
C LEU A 270 8.54 -6.43 -12.11
N LEU A 271 7.63 -7.23 -11.52
CA LEU A 271 7.89 -7.96 -10.27
C LEU A 271 9.07 -8.91 -10.40
N VAL A 272 9.11 -9.70 -11.48
CA VAL A 272 10.23 -10.64 -11.74
C VAL A 272 11.53 -9.87 -11.94
N LEU A 273 11.53 -8.81 -12.75
CA LEU A 273 12.73 -7.98 -12.99
C LEU A 273 13.23 -7.31 -11.72
N ALA A 274 12.34 -6.68 -10.93
CA ALA A 274 12.70 -6.04 -9.68
C ALA A 274 13.27 -7.04 -8.66
N ASN A 275 12.70 -8.25 -8.60
CA ASN A 275 13.19 -9.30 -7.71
C ASN A 275 14.62 -9.74 -8.09
N VAL A 276 14.89 -10.01 -9.35
CA VAL A 276 16.24 -10.35 -9.83
C VAL A 276 17.20 -9.18 -9.67
N PHE A 277 16.73 -7.95 -9.84
CA PHE A 277 17.56 -6.76 -9.77
C PHE A 277 18.00 -6.45 -8.34
N GLY A 278 17.07 -6.45 -7.36
CA GLY A 278 17.38 -6.05 -5.98
C GLY A 278 16.46 -6.68 -4.91
N GLY A 279 15.87 -7.86 -5.17
CA GLY A 279 14.90 -8.47 -4.25
C GLY A 279 15.48 -9.33 -3.12
N GLY A 280 16.80 -9.52 -3.05
CA GLY A 280 17.42 -10.35 -2.01
C GLY A 280 18.92 -10.53 -2.20
N MET A 281 19.52 -11.39 -1.38
CA MET A 281 20.99 -11.59 -1.37
C MET A 281 21.54 -12.13 -2.69
N SER A 282 20.79 -12.90 -3.46
CA SER A 282 21.19 -13.38 -4.78
C SER A 282 20.96 -12.39 -5.91
N SER A 283 20.37 -11.23 -5.64
CA SER A 283 20.07 -10.22 -6.65
C SER A 283 21.33 -9.54 -7.19
N ARG A 284 21.23 -9.02 -8.43
CA ARG A 284 22.35 -8.37 -9.12
C ARG A 284 22.96 -7.21 -8.32
N LEU A 285 22.10 -6.35 -7.77
CA LEU A 285 22.56 -5.19 -7.01
C LEU A 285 23.23 -5.61 -5.70
N PHE A 286 22.66 -6.57 -4.98
CA PHE A 286 23.27 -7.04 -3.74
C PHE A 286 24.65 -7.64 -4.01
N GLN A 287 24.79 -8.54 -4.98
CA GLN A 287 26.05 -9.15 -5.33
C GLN A 287 27.07 -8.10 -5.81
N ARG A 288 26.68 -7.21 -6.72
CA ARG A 288 27.61 -6.23 -7.30
C ARG A 288 28.02 -5.13 -6.32
N ILE A 289 27.02 -4.51 -5.64
CA ILE A 289 27.26 -3.28 -4.86
C ILE A 289 27.73 -3.61 -3.45
N ARG A 290 27.13 -4.64 -2.82
CA ARG A 290 27.44 -5.00 -1.44
C ARG A 290 28.59 -6.01 -1.35
N GLU A 291 28.50 -7.15 -2.06
CA GLU A 291 29.45 -8.25 -1.90
C GLU A 291 30.76 -8.00 -2.65
N GLU A 292 30.71 -7.60 -3.93
CA GLU A 292 31.91 -7.40 -4.74
C GLU A 292 32.60 -6.06 -4.46
N LEU A 293 31.84 -4.97 -4.41
CA LEU A 293 32.40 -3.61 -4.29
C LEU A 293 32.44 -3.09 -2.86
N GLY A 294 31.66 -3.66 -1.93
CA GLY A 294 31.62 -3.24 -0.53
C GLY A 294 31.14 -1.79 -0.33
N LEU A 295 30.30 -1.28 -1.25
CA LEU A 295 29.90 0.15 -1.27
C LEU A 295 28.72 0.47 -0.37
N ALA A 296 27.87 -0.52 -0.05
CA ALA A 296 26.64 -0.30 0.71
C ALA A 296 26.33 -1.49 1.60
N TYR A 297 25.74 -1.22 2.78
CA TYR A 297 25.16 -2.26 3.63
C TYR A 297 23.72 -2.57 3.21
N ALA A 298 22.94 -1.53 2.92
CA ALA A 298 21.56 -1.64 2.49
C ALA A 298 21.43 -1.23 1.02
N ILE A 299 20.95 -2.15 0.19
CA ILE A 299 20.59 -1.90 -1.21
C ILE A 299 19.45 -2.86 -1.58
N TYR A 300 18.38 -2.32 -2.17
CA TYR A 300 17.25 -3.12 -2.63
C TYR A 300 16.45 -2.42 -3.72
N ALA A 301 15.77 -3.21 -4.55
CA ALA A 301 14.76 -2.71 -5.48
C ALA A 301 13.38 -2.70 -4.80
N PHE A 302 12.57 -1.72 -5.16
CA PHE A 302 11.18 -1.62 -4.71
C PHE A 302 10.24 -1.39 -5.90
N THR A 303 9.01 -1.85 -5.75
CA THR A 303 7.94 -1.65 -6.74
C THR A 303 6.61 -1.52 -6.02
N SER A 304 5.83 -0.50 -6.38
CA SER A 304 4.47 -0.31 -5.90
C SER A 304 3.54 -0.05 -7.06
N PHE A 305 2.37 -0.69 -7.04
CA PHE A 305 1.34 -0.51 -8.05
C PHE A 305 0.14 0.15 -7.44
N TYR A 306 -0.20 1.33 -7.94
CA TYR A 306 -1.37 2.09 -7.57
C TYR A 306 -2.46 1.94 -8.63
N ARG A 307 -3.62 2.50 -8.37
CA ARG A 307 -4.77 2.39 -9.27
C ARG A 307 -4.50 3.01 -10.65
N GLN A 308 -3.79 4.13 -10.72
CA GLN A 308 -3.56 4.88 -11.96
C GLN A 308 -2.14 4.77 -12.51
N VAL A 309 -1.17 4.45 -11.68
CA VAL A 309 0.25 4.43 -12.01
C VAL A 309 0.97 3.51 -11.02
N GLY A 310 2.18 3.11 -11.33
CA GLY A 310 3.08 2.48 -10.35
C GLY A 310 4.37 3.28 -10.20
N VAL A 311 5.22 2.83 -9.32
CA VAL A 311 6.60 3.27 -9.17
C VAL A 311 7.49 2.05 -9.04
N THR A 312 8.66 2.09 -9.66
CA THR A 312 9.71 1.10 -9.46
C THR A 312 11.04 1.83 -9.28
N GLY A 313 11.94 1.26 -8.52
CA GLY A 313 13.21 1.91 -8.26
C GLY A 313 14.16 1.10 -7.40
N VAL A 314 15.24 1.76 -6.99
CA VAL A 314 16.29 1.23 -6.13
C VAL A 314 16.60 2.22 -5.03
N TYR A 315 16.76 1.71 -3.83
CA TYR A 315 17.33 2.43 -2.70
C TYR A 315 18.72 1.92 -2.38
N VAL A 316 19.64 2.83 -2.03
CA VAL A 316 20.95 2.50 -1.48
C VAL A 316 21.33 3.46 -0.36
N GLY A 317 21.82 2.91 0.76
CA GLY A 317 22.48 3.63 1.84
C GLY A 317 23.99 3.37 1.80
N THR A 318 24.81 4.41 1.60
CA THR A 318 26.25 4.29 1.41
C THR A 318 27.01 5.38 2.18
N GLN A 319 28.33 5.22 2.32
CA GLN A 319 29.16 6.27 2.91
C GLN A 319 29.25 7.48 1.94
N PRO A 320 29.31 8.73 2.43
CA PRO A 320 29.40 9.90 1.56
C PRO A 320 30.56 9.80 0.53
N LYS A 321 31.73 9.35 0.96
CA LYS A 321 32.91 9.20 0.08
C LYS A 321 32.77 8.17 -1.05
N THR A 322 31.82 7.23 -0.93
CA THR A 322 31.58 6.16 -1.91
C THR A 322 30.29 6.34 -2.70
N ALA A 323 29.53 7.38 -2.40
CA ALA A 323 28.19 7.59 -2.96
C ALA A 323 28.20 7.76 -4.49
N VAL A 324 29.16 8.52 -5.04
CA VAL A 324 29.32 8.69 -6.51
C VAL A 324 29.67 7.35 -7.18
N GLN A 325 30.54 6.55 -6.56
CA GLN A 325 30.91 5.24 -7.08
C GLN A 325 29.72 4.27 -7.02
N ALA A 326 28.94 4.29 -5.94
CA ALA A 326 27.75 3.46 -5.79
C ALA A 326 26.70 3.82 -6.85
N GLU A 327 26.42 5.12 -7.05
CA GLU A 327 25.51 5.56 -8.12
C GLU A 327 25.96 5.08 -9.50
N ALA A 328 27.24 5.29 -9.83
CA ALA A 328 27.79 4.88 -11.13
C ALA A 328 27.63 3.37 -11.37
N ALA A 329 27.96 2.55 -10.36
CA ALA A 329 27.83 1.09 -10.45
C ALA A 329 26.35 0.64 -10.57
N ILE A 330 25.41 1.31 -9.87
CA ILE A 330 23.97 1.04 -10.00
C ILE A 330 23.50 1.40 -11.42
N ARG A 331 23.91 2.54 -11.97
CA ARG A 331 23.56 2.93 -13.35
C ARG A 331 24.09 1.92 -14.39
N GLU A 332 25.27 1.35 -14.17
CA GLU A 332 25.80 0.26 -15.01
C GLU A 332 24.91 -0.98 -14.97
N GLU A 333 24.47 -1.40 -13.79
CA GLU A 333 23.58 -2.55 -13.64
C GLU A 333 22.19 -2.30 -14.27
N TYR A 334 21.63 -1.09 -14.13
CA TYR A 334 20.44 -0.65 -14.87
C TYR A 334 20.64 -0.80 -16.38
N ALA A 335 21.75 -0.27 -16.93
CA ALA A 335 22.06 -0.34 -18.36
C ALA A 335 22.26 -1.79 -18.85
N LYS A 336 22.84 -2.66 -18.04
CA LYS A 336 23.00 -4.09 -18.36
C LYS A 336 21.63 -4.77 -18.43
N LEU A 337 20.75 -4.54 -17.42
CA LEU A 337 19.44 -5.15 -17.38
C LEU A 337 18.54 -4.62 -18.51
N ALA A 338 18.54 -3.32 -18.77
CA ALA A 338 17.77 -2.70 -19.85
C ALA A 338 18.15 -3.25 -21.24
N ARG A 339 19.42 -3.55 -21.47
CA ARG A 339 19.90 -4.08 -22.76
C ARG A 339 19.67 -5.57 -22.93
N ALA A 340 19.86 -6.35 -21.85
CA ALA A 340 19.86 -7.81 -21.92
C ALA A 340 18.48 -8.43 -21.60
N GLY A 341 17.65 -7.73 -20.83
CA GLY A 341 16.45 -8.34 -20.24
C GLY A 341 16.78 -9.55 -19.37
N LEU A 342 15.90 -10.54 -19.39
CA LEU A 342 16.10 -11.87 -18.82
C LEU A 342 15.71 -12.93 -19.85
N ALA A 343 16.59 -13.91 -20.07
CA ALA A 343 16.38 -14.97 -21.04
C ALA A 343 16.94 -16.31 -20.53
N GLY A 344 16.59 -17.40 -21.19
CA GLY A 344 17.10 -18.75 -20.92
C GLY A 344 16.91 -19.19 -19.48
N GLU A 345 17.94 -19.80 -18.92
CA GLU A 345 17.95 -20.35 -17.55
C GLU A 345 17.68 -19.26 -16.49
N ALA A 346 18.27 -18.07 -16.64
CA ALA A 346 18.06 -16.97 -15.71
C ALA A 346 16.60 -16.52 -15.62
N LEU A 347 15.85 -16.54 -16.73
CA LEU A 347 14.41 -16.29 -16.73
C LEU A 347 13.63 -17.43 -16.04
N ALA A 348 14.01 -18.68 -16.28
CA ALA A 348 13.36 -19.83 -15.67
C ALA A 348 13.53 -19.82 -14.15
N GLU A 349 14.73 -19.58 -13.65
CA GLU A 349 15.03 -19.45 -12.21
C GLU A 349 14.28 -18.27 -11.58
N ALA A 350 14.27 -17.10 -12.23
CA ALA A 350 13.56 -15.92 -11.73
C ALA A 350 12.04 -16.15 -11.59
N LYS A 351 11.43 -16.83 -12.55
CA LYS A 351 10.02 -17.25 -12.48
C LYS A 351 9.77 -18.18 -11.31
N GLN A 352 10.59 -19.22 -11.17
CA GLN A 352 10.46 -20.20 -10.08
C GLN A 352 10.61 -19.53 -8.72
N GLN A 353 11.60 -18.64 -8.55
CA GLN A 353 11.81 -17.87 -7.33
C GLN A 353 10.59 -17.00 -7.01
N THR A 354 10.08 -16.25 -7.99
CA THR A 354 8.92 -15.36 -7.79
C THR A 354 7.66 -16.17 -7.44
N GLN A 355 7.42 -17.29 -8.10
CA GLN A 355 6.29 -18.17 -7.78
C GLN A 355 6.41 -18.75 -6.36
N GLY A 356 7.59 -19.19 -5.96
CA GLY A 356 7.86 -19.67 -4.60
C GLY A 356 7.59 -18.61 -3.54
N GLN A 357 8.07 -17.39 -3.75
CA GLN A 357 7.83 -16.25 -2.86
C GLN A 357 6.34 -15.90 -2.75
N LEU A 358 5.60 -15.89 -3.89
CA LEU A 358 4.15 -15.66 -3.90
C LEU A 358 3.41 -16.72 -3.08
N MET A 359 3.76 -17.99 -3.22
CA MET A 359 3.13 -19.09 -2.46
C MET A 359 3.43 -18.95 -0.95
N LEU A 360 4.69 -18.76 -0.59
CA LEU A 360 5.12 -18.62 0.82
C LEU A 360 4.51 -17.37 1.48
N SER A 361 4.31 -16.28 0.74
CA SER A 361 3.69 -15.06 1.27
C SER A 361 2.25 -15.27 1.75
N LEU A 362 1.55 -16.29 1.26
CA LEU A 362 0.14 -16.54 1.55
C LEU A 362 -0.11 -17.55 2.69
N GLU A 363 0.88 -17.83 3.52
CA GLU A 363 0.71 -18.74 4.66
C GLU A 363 -0.16 -18.14 5.79
N SER A 364 -0.13 -16.83 5.98
CA SER A 364 -0.90 -16.17 7.04
C SER A 364 -2.30 -15.74 6.58
N PRO A 365 -3.32 -15.79 7.46
CA PRO A 365 -4.64 -15.24 7.17
C PRO A 365 -4.60 -13.75 6.79
N SER A 366 -3.74 -12.95 7.42
CA SER A 366 -3.60 -11.53 7.08
C SER A 366 -3.13 -11.32 5.64
N ALA A 367 -2.12 -12.05 5.18
CA ALA A 367 -1.64 -11.93 3.79
C ALA A 367 -2.72 -12.35 2.77
N ARG A 368 -3.50 -13.40 3.07
CA ARG A 368 -4.64 -13.84 2.27
C ARG A 368 -5.72 -12.76 2.20
N MET A 369 -6.06 -12.17 3.34
CA MET A 369 -7.03 -11.08 3.44
C MET A 369 -6.59 -9.86 2.59
N TYR A 370 -5.31 -9.45 2.67
CA TYR A 370 -4.78 -8.35 1.84
C TYR A 370 -4.85 -8.68 0.35
N ARG A 371 -4.51 -9.92 -0.02
CA ARG A 371 -4.61 -10.36 -1.41
C ARG A 371 -6.04 -10.27 -1.93
N LEU A 372 -7.03 -10.73 -1.14
CA LEU A 372 -8.45 -10.64 -1.52
C LEU A 372 -8.89 -9.20 -1.74
N ALA A 373 -8.58 -8.32 -0.79
CA ALA A 373 -8.96 -6.90 -0.85
C ALA A 373 -8.29 -6.16 -2.01
N GLY A 374 -7.05 -6.51 -2.35
CA GLY A 374 -6.26 -5.84 -3.36
C GLY A 374 -6.93 -5.75 -4.73
N PHE A 375 -7.66 -6.76 -5.15
CA PHE A 375 -8.34 -6.74 -6.45
C PHE A 375 -9.48 -5.70 -6.50
N PRO A 376 -10.53 -5.79 -5.69
CA PRO A 376 -11.65 -4.86 -5.77
C PRO A 376 -11.28 -3.45 -5.31
N VAL A 377 -10.28 -3.27 -4.46
CA VAL A 377 -9.76 -1.96 -4.07
C VAL A 377 -9.24 -1.18 -5.28
N HIS A 378 -8.56 -1.86 -6.20
CA HIS A 378 -8.07 -1.26 -7.44
C HIS A 378 -9.08 -1.31 -8.59
N GLY A 379 -10.27 -1.89 -8.36
CA GLY A 379 -11.32 -2.01 -9.39
C GLY A 379 -11.13 -3.19 -10.32
N GLU A 380 -10.29 -4.15 -9.94
CA GLU A 380 -9.98 -5.33 -10.74
C GLU A 380 -10.80 -6.56 -10.31
N PRO A 381 -11.14 -7.44 -11.25
CA PRO A 381 -11.74 -8.73 -10.93
C PRO A 381 -10.73 -9.59 -10.18
N TYR A 382 -11.25 -10.44 -9.28
CA TYR A 382 -10.42 -11.41 -8.57
C TYR A 382 -9.68 -12.35 -9.55
N GLN A 383 -8.41 -12.60 -9.25
CA GLN A 383 -7.60 -13.62 -9.92
C GLN A 383 -7.19 -14.70 -8.92
N SER A 384 -7.40 -15.97 -9.26
CA SER A 384 -6.95 -17.07 -8.42
C SER A 384 -5.42 -17.10 -8.31
N LEU A 385 -4.90 -17.77 -7.28
CA LEU A 385 -3.45 -17.93 -7.16
C LEU A 385 -2.86 -18.63 -8.39
N ASP A 386 -3.55 -19.67 -8.90
CA ASP A 386 -3.13 -20.40 -10.09
C ASP A 386 -3.08 -19.50 -11.33
N GLN A 387 -4.04 -18.56 -11.49
CA GLN A 387 -4.01 -17.59 -12.59
C GLN A 387 -2.81 -16.64 -12.47
N VAL A 388 -2.48 -16.19 -11.26
CA VAL A 388 -1.29 -15.34 -11.03
C VAL A 388 0.00 -16.11 -11.29
N LEU A 389 0.10 -17.35 -10.78
CA LEU A 389 1.25 -18.22 -11.03
C LEU A 389 1.42 -18.54 -12.52
N ALA A 390 0.31 -18.82 -13.23
CA ALA A 390 0.31 -19.02 -14.67
C ALA A 390 0.74 -17.75 -15.44
N ALA A 391 0.33 -16.56 -15.00
CA ALA A 391 0.77 -15.31 -15.60
C ALA A 391 2.29 -15.11 -15.47
N VAL A 392 2.87 -15.44 -14.30
CA VAL A 392 4.34 -15.41 -14.10
C VAL A 392 5.03 -16.50 -14.94
N ALA A 393 4.50 -17.73 -14.95
CA ALA A 393 5.07 -18.82 -15.75
C ALA A 393 5.05 -18.52 -17.25
N GLY A 394 4.00 -17.85 -17.73
CA GLY A 394 3.79 -17.50 -19.14
C GLY A 394 4.61 -16.33 -19.67
N LEU A 395 5.36 -15.61 -18.83
CA LEU A 395 6.21 -14.49 -19.27
C LEU A 395 7.22 -14.97 -20.34
N THR A 396 7.37 -14.22 -21.41
CA THR A 396 8.31 -14.51 -22.50
C THR A 396 9.58 -13.68 -22.40
N GLU A 397 10.65 -14.12 -23.06
CA GLU A 397 11.89 -13.35 -23.16
C GLU A 397 11.67 -11.99 -23.81
N GLU A 398 10.79 -11.93 -24.82
CA GLU A 398 10.44 -10.68 -25.53
C GLU A 398 9.72 -9.69 -24.59
N GLU A 399 8.76 -10.17 -23.79
CA GLU A 399 8.09 -9.34 -22.78
C GLU A 399 9.09 -8.83 -21.73
N MET A 400 9.98 -9.70 -21.25
CA MET A 400 11.01 -9.32 -20.28
C MET A 400 11.98 -8.31 -20.84
N ALA A 401 12.43 -8.46 -22.10
CA ALA A 401 13.30 -7.51 -22.77
C ALA A 401 12.60 -6.15 -22.97
N THR A 402 11.34 -6.16 -23.41
CA THR A 402 10.54 -4.94 -23.62
C THR A 402 10.36 -4.15 -22.32
N VAL A 403 9.95 -4.84 -21.25
CA VAL A 403 9.72 -4.21 -19.94
C VAL A 403 11.02 -3.75 -19.30
N ALA A 404 12.11 -4.52 -19.47
CA ALA A 404 13.42 -4.11 -18.99
C ALA A 404 13.93 -2.86 -19.72
N ALA A 405 13.85 -2.81 -21.03
CA ALA A 405 14.26 -1.65 -21.84
C ALA A 405 13.44 -0.39 -21.49
N GLU A 406 12.13 -0.55 -21.19
CA GLU A 406 11.28 0.58 -20.84
C GLU A 406 11.56 1.11 -19.43
N PHE A 407 11.58 0.25 -18.41
CA PHE A 407 11.56 0.70 -17.00
C PHE A 407 12.94 0.68 -16.32
N PHE A 408 13.91 -0.02 -16.88
CA PHE A 408 15.28 -0.06 -16.34
C PHE A 408 16.30 0.74 -17.18
N ASP A 409 15.85 1.57 -18.11
CA ASP A 409 16.74 2.52 -18.77
C ASP A 409 17.29 3.52 -17.73
N PRO A 410 18.63 3.64 -17.58
CA PRO A 410 19.24 4.62 -16.67
C PRO A 410 18.82 6.06 -16.94
N ALA A 411 18.55 6.42 -18.21
CA ALA A 411 18.12 7.76 -18.58
C ALA A 411 16.69 8.09 -18.12
N ARG A 412 15.88 7.08 -17.81
CA ARG A 412 14.52 7.25 -17.30
C ARG A 412 14.48 7.51 -15.79
N GLN A 413 15.52 7.11 -15.06
CA GLN A 413 15.52 7.17 -13.60
C GLN A 413 15.65 8.61 -13.10
N THR A 414 14.71 9.03 -12.26
CA THR A 414 14.86 10.20 -11.39
C THR A 414 15.69 9.78 -10.19
N VAL A 415 16.77 10.47 -9.93
CA VAL A 415 17.72 10.13 -8.86
C VAL A 415 17.68 11.22 -7.80
N VAL A 416 17.41 10.81 -6.57
CA VAL A 416 17.37 11.74 -5.43
C VAL A 416 18.39 11.33 -4.39
N TRP A 417 19.21 12.29 -3.99
CA TRP A 417 20.22 12.15 -2.96
C TRP A 417 19.78 12.89 -1.69
N LEU A 418 20.05 12.29 -0.56
CA LEU A 418 19.95 12.93 0.75
C LEU A 418 21.16 12.57 1.60
N GLY A 419 21.93 13.56 2.00
CA GLY A 419 23.12 13.32 2.83
C GLY A 419 24.15 14.44 2.71
N LYS A 420 25.36 14.16 3.22
CA LYS A 420 26.52 15.06 3.04
C LYS A 420 27.01 15.01 1.59
N GLU A 421 27.44 16.15 1.09
CA GLU A 421 28.15 16.26 -0.19
C GLU A 421 29.57 15.70 -0.09
#